data_51af4a9dec020b0d4b70a4e3d9308fef
#
_entry.id   51af4a9dec020b0d4b70a4e3d9308fef
#
_cell.length_a   1.000
_cell.length_b   1.000
_cell.length_c   1.000
_cell.angle_alpha   90.00
_cell.angle_beta   90.00
_cell.angle_gamma   90.00
#
_symmetry.space_group_name_H-M   'P 1'
#
loop_
_entity.id
_entity.type
_entity.pdbx_description
1 polymer ?
#
loop_
_entity_poly.entity_id
_entity_poly.type
_entity_poly.pdbx_seq_one_letter_code
_entity_poly.pdbx_strand_id
1 'polypeptide(L)'
;FRVISFSSQQELYEREVRNDDTDYMEKIDPGTRAGTFIGKSEDAAELVRLFRLDHVLESGYRQLSSGESRKLLILEAITHGVRHLLIENPYDGLDVDSCRELDRVAQGLQKRGIELVIFLTSRHDIPGWCTHIAYIKDGSVALQGTRKQVSGAIKQNSAARQWSPVSEIKAAEAAEEIE
;
A
#
# COMPACT_ATOMS: atom_id res chain seq x y z
N PHE A 1 -2.01 -1.87 15.88
CA PHE A 1 -1.57 -1.49 14.52
C PHE A 1 -1.79 -2.64 13.53
N ARG A 2 -1.85 -2.33 12.26
CA ARG A 2 -1.93 -3.30 11.15
C ARG A 2 -0.90 -2.95 10.10
N VAL A 3 -0.18 -3.96 9.60
CA VAL A 3 0.70 -3.82 8.43
C VAL A 3 -0.07 -4.28 7.19
N ILE A 4 0.00 -3.49 6.13
CA ILE A 4 -0.59 -3.78 4.82
C ILE A 4 0.53 -3.68 3.79
N SER A 5 0.84 -4.81 3.18
CA SER A 5 1.90 -4.97 2.20
C SER A 5 1.40 -5.77 0.99
N PHE A 6 2.20 -5.85 -0.05
CA PHE A 6 1.94 -6.77 -1.15
C PHE A 6 1.87 -8.22 -0.64
N SER A 7 2.76 -8.61 0.28
CA SER A 7 2.75 -9.95 0.87
C SER A 7 1.44 -10.25 1.60
N SER A 8 0.89 -9.30 2.36
CA SER A 8 -0.38 -9.53 3.07
C SER A 8 -1.57 -9.69 2.10
N GLN A 9 -1.56 -8.99 0.95
CA GLN A 9 -2.56 -9.19 -0.11
C GLN A 9 -2.41 -10.57 -0.75
N GLN A 10 -1.17 -10.96 -1.05
CA GLN A 10 -0.84 -12.25 -1.66
C GLN A 10 -1.24 -13.41 -0.74
N GLU A 11 -0.91 -13.35 0.54
CA GLU A 11 -1.28 -14.37 1.52
C GLU A 11 -2.80 -14.56 1.62
N LEU A 12 -3.55 -13.44 1.61
CA LEU A 12 -5.00 -13.51 1.61
C LEU A 12 -5.52 -14.16 0.32
N TYR A 13 -5.01 -13.76 -0.84
CA TYR A 13 -5.39 -14.33 -2.14
C TYR A 13 -5.11 -15.84 -2.18
N GLU A 14 -3.92 -16.27 -1.75
CA GLU A 14 -3.54 -17.69 -1.70
C GLU A 14 -4.40 -18.49 -0.73
N ARG A 15 -4.83 -17.88 0.39
CA ARG A 15 -5.78 -18.50 1.31
C ARG A 15 -7.13 -18.72 0.65
N GLU A 16 -7.65 -17.75 -0.09
CA GLU A 16 -8.90 -17.87 -0.83
C GLU A 16 -8.80 -18.94 -1.94
N VAL A 17 -7.64 -19.05 -2.60
CA VAL A 17 -7.39 -20.13 -3.59
C VAL A 17 -7.34 -21.50 -2.92
N ARG A 18 -6.70 -21.65 -1.77
CA ARG A 18 -6.64 -22.93 -1.04
C ARG A 18 -8.00 -23.38 -0.49
N ASN A 19 -8.90 -22.45 -0.26
CA ASN A 19 -10.26 -22.74 0.22
C ASN A 19 -11.25 -23.03 -0.92
N ASP A 20 -10.77 -23.06 -2.17
CA ASP A 20 -11.59 -23.35 -3.35
C ASP A 20 -11.97 -24.83 -3.36
N ASP A 21 -13.24 -25.12 -3.11
CA ASP A 21 -13.81 -26.47 -3.12
C ASP A 21 -14.40 -26.85 -4.50
N THR A 22 -14.16 -26.02 -5.54
CA THR A 22 -14.84 -26.16 -6.85
C THR A 22 -14.06 -26.99 -7.88
N ASP A 23 -12.95 -27.64 -7.49
CA ASP A 23 -12.11 -28.47 -8.38
C ASP A 23 -12.89 -29.52 -9.21
N TYR A 24 -14.13 -29.83 -8.80
CA TYR A 24 -15.03 -30.77 -9.49
C TYR A 24 -16.14 -30.08 -10.28
N MET A 25 -16.22 -28.76 -10.27
CA MET A 25 -17.22 -27.97 -10.99
C MET A 25 -16.53 -27.09 -12.04
N GLU A 26 -17.10 -26.99 -13.25
CA GLU A 26 -16.63 -26.04 -14.29
C GLU A 26 -16.81 -24.55 -13.92
N LYS A 27 -16.85 -24.22 -12.63
CA LYS A 27 -17.03 -22.88 -12.11
C LYS A 27 -15.83 -22.51 -11.24
N ILE A 28 -15.23 -21.37 -11.54
CA ILE A 28 -14.19 -20.77 -10.70
C ILE A 28 -14.87 -20.20 -9.46
N ASP A 29 -14.43 -20.62 -8.25
CA ASP A 29 -14.88 -20.02 -7.00
C ASP A 29 -14.43 -18.55 -6.94
N PRO A 30 -15.34 -17.59 -6.78
CA PRO A 30 -14.98 -16.17 -6.66
C PRO A 30 -14.28 -15.84 -5.34
N GLY A 31 -14.24 -16.77 -4.38
CA GLY A 31 -13.74 -16.56 -3.03
C GLY A 31 -14.75 -15.88 -2.10
N THR A 32 -14.31 -15.57 -0.90
CA THR A 32 -15.13 -14.92 0.12
C THR A 32 -15.64 -13.57 -0.35
N ARG A 33 -16.92 -13.26 -0.14
CA ARG A 33 -17.51 -11.97 -0.52
C ARG A 33 -16.80 -10.81 0.18
N ALA A 34 -16.49 -9.75 -0.55
CA ALA A 34 -15.78 -8.58 -0.04
C ALA A 34 -16.49 -7.94 1.18
N GLY A 35 -17.82 -7.88 1.15
CA GLY A 35 -18.60 -7.33 2.26
C GLY A 35 -18.44 -8.08 3.59
N THR A 36 -18.05 -9.36 3.59
CA THR A 36 -17.84 -10.14 4.82
C THR A 36 -16.57 -9.76 5.58
N PHE A 37 -15.60 -9.11 4.92
CA PHE A 37 -14.38 -8.61 5.56
C PHE A 37 -14.64 -7.36 6.40
N ILE A 38 -15.77 -6.67 6.19
CA ILE A 38 -16.07 -5.40 6.83
C ILE A 38 -16.61 -5.62 8.24
N GLY A 39 -15.93 -5.03 9.22
CA GLY A 39 -16.37 -5.06 10.61
C GLY A 39 -17.67 -4.28 10.85
N LYS A 40 -18.35 -4.60 11.94
CA LYS A 40 -19.59 -3.95 12.36
C LYS A 40 -19.31 -2.65 13.15
N SER A 41 -18.71 -1.64 12.49
CA SER A 41 -18.55 -0.31 13.09
C SER A 41 -19.71 0.60 12.68
N GLU A 42 -20.04 1.59 13.52
CA GLU A 42 -21.13 2.54 13.24
C GLU A 42 -20.91 3.34 11.96
N ASP A 43 -19.66 3.60 11.63
CA ASP A 43 -19.24 4.35 10.45
C ASP A 43 -18.87 3.46 9.24
N ALA A 44 -19.09 2.13 9.32
CA ALA A 44 -18.71 1.20 8.25
C ALA A 44 -19.30 1.60 6.88
N ALA A 45 -20.59 1.97 6.82
CA ALA A 45 -21.23 2.36 5.58
C ALA A 45 -20.65 3.67 4.99
N GLU A 46 -20.24 4.61 5.83
CA GLU A 46 -19.57 5.84 5.39
C GLU A 46 -18.16 5.56 4.88
N LEU A 47 -17.42 4.68 5.56
CA LEU A 47 -16.10 4.24 5.14
C LEU A 47 -16.17 3.50 3.80
N VAL A 48 -17.12 2.60 3.60
CA VAL A 48 -17.33 1.92 2.30
C VAL A 48 -17.44 2.94 1.16
N ARG A 49 -18.27 4.00 1.34
CA ARG A 49 -18.41 5.07 0.34
C ARG A 49 -17.12 5.86 0.15
N LEU A 50 -16.39 6.18 1.24
CA LEU A 50 -15.11 6.87 1.16
C LEU A 50 -14.11 6.07 0.32
N PHE A 51 -14.10 4.74 0.48
CA PHE A 51 -13.23 3.82 -0.24
C PHE A 51 -13.73 3.49 -1.64
N ARG A 52 -14.99 3.89 -1.99
CA ARG A 52 -15.66 3.55 -3.24
C ARG A 52 -15.66 2.05 -3.50
N LEU A 53 -16.06 1.28 -2.51
CA LEU A 53 -16.13 -0.19 -2.59
C LEU A 53 -17.58 -0.70 -2.64
N ASP A 54 -18.58 0.18 -2.70
CA ASP A 54 -20.00 -0.20 -2.71
C ASP A 54 -20.32 -1.22 -3.81
N HIS A 55 -19.71 -1.07 -4.99
CA HIS A 55 -19.98 -1.87 -6.18
C HIS A 55 -19.38 -3.27 -6.12
N VAL A 56 -18.43 -3.54 -5.22
CA VAL A 56 -17.74 -4.84 -5.12
C VAL A 56 -18.09 -5.62 -3.86
N LEU A 57 -18.98 -5.15 -3.01
CA LEU A 57 -19.30 -5.80 -1.73
C LEU A 57 -19.84 -7.23 -1.92
N GLU A 58 -20.57 -7.47 -3.00
CA GLU A 58 -21.11 -8.79 -3.34
C GLU A 58 -20.15 -9.64 -4.20
N SER A 59 -19.05 -9.04 -4.67
CA SER A 59 -18.03 -9.75 -5.44
C SER A 59 -17.15 -10.59 -4.51
N GLY A 60 -16.65 -11.71 -5.01
CA GLY A 60 -15.64 -12.50 -4.30
C GLY A 60 -14.28 -11.83 -4.31
N TYR A 61 -13.49 -12.05 -3.27
CA TYR A 61 -12.18 -11.46 -3.11
C TYR A 61 -11.24 -11.69 -4.30
N ARG A 62 -11.32 -12.85 -4.93
CA ARG A 62 -10.49 -13.24 -6.09
C ARG A 62 -10.85 -12.48 -7.37
N GLN A 63 -11.99 -11.79 -7.40
CA GLN A 63 -12.45 -10.99 -8.54
C GLN A 63 -12.05 -9.52 -8.41
N LEU A 64 -11.51 -9.11 -7.26
CA LEU A 64 -11.12 -7.73 -7.01
C LEU A 64 -9.84 -7.37 -7.77
N SER A 65 -9.77 -6.15 -8.27
CA SER A 65 -8.51 -5.56 -8.73
C SER A 65 -7.51 -5.40 -7.58
N SER A 66 -6.23 -5.24 -7.89
CA SER A 66 -5.19 -5.00 -6.88
C SER A 66 -5.47 -3.74 -6.03
N GLY A 67 -6.03 -2.71 -6.64
CA GLY A 67 -6.44 -1.48 -5.94
C GLY A 67 -7.63 -1.69 -5.01
N GLU A 68 -8.65 -2.42 -5.46
CA GLU A 68 -9.83 -2.75 -4.65
C GLU A 68 -9.48 -3.66 -3.48
N SER A 69 -8.69 -4.70 -3.71
CA SER A 69 -8.24 -5.61 -2.65
C SER A 69 -7.39 -4.87 -1.60
N ARG A 70 -6.50 -3.95 -2.01
CA ARG A 70 -5.74 -3.10 -1.08
C ARG A 70 -6.63 -2.20 -0.26
N LYS A 71 -7.57 -1.51 -0.91
CA LYS A 71 -8.57 -0.68 -0.22
C LYS A 71 -9.41 -1.51 0.75
N LEU A 72 -9.81 -2.72 0.37
CA LEU A 72 -10.59 -3.61 1.23
C LEU A 72 -9.81 -4.00 2.50
N LEU A 73 -8.52 -4.34 2.40
CA LEU A 73 -7.68 -4.65 3.56
C LEU A 73 -7.52 -3.46 4.52
N ILE A 74 -7.41 -2.24 3.99
CA ILE A 74 -7.38 -1.03 4.80
C ILE A 74 -8.74 -0.84 5.50
N LEU A 75 -9.83 -0.99 4.77
CA LEU A 75 -11.19 -0.87 5.30
C LEU A 75 -11.48 -1.91 6.37
N GLU A 76 -11.11 -3.18 6.14
CA GLU A 76 -11.19 -4.26 7.12
C GLU A 76 -10.50 -3.86 8.42
N ALA A 77 -9.24 -3.45 8.35
CA ALA A 77 -8.48 -3.08 9.53
C ALA A 77 -9.16 -1.96 10.34
N ILE A 78 -9.63 -0.91 9.67
CA ILE A 78 -10.25 0.25 10.33
C ILE A 78 -11.59 -0.12 10.96
N THR A 79 -12.44 -0.85 10.25
CA THR A 79 -13.75 -1.27 10.74
C THR A 79 -13.65 -2.27 11.91
N HIS A 80 -12.50 -2.92 12.07
CA HIS A 80 -12.15 -3.72 13.25
C HIS A 80 -11.40 -2.93 14.34
N GLY A 81 -11.41 -1.59 14.26
CA GLY A 81 -10.89 -0.72 15.33
C GLY A 81 -9.41 -0.39 15.27
N VAL A 82 -8.71 -0.74 14.19
CA VAL A 82 -7.30 -0.35 14.01
C VAL A 82 -7.20 1.17 13.79
N ARG A 83 -6.30 1.81 14.54
CA ARG A 83 -6.06 3.27 14.46
C ARG A 83 -4.67 3.64 13.93
N HIS A 84 -3.76 2.67 13.83
CA HIS A 84 -2.40 2.88 13.32
C HIS A 84 -2.15 1.90 12.17
N LEU A 85 -2.00 2.43 10.97
CA LEU A 85 -1.75 1.65 9.75
C LEU A 85 -0.33 1.87 9.27
N LEU A 86 0.37 0.78 9.00
CA LEU A 86 1.65 0.76 8.31
C LEU A 86 1.41 0.19 6.91
N ILE A 87 1.68 0.96 5.87
CA ILE A 87 1.42 0.55 4.49
C ILE A 87 2.72 0.59 3.71
N GLU A 88 3.10 -0.55 3.18
CA GLU A 88 4.28 -0.70 2.35
C GLU A 88 3.94 -0.44 0.88
N ASN A 89 4.70 0.46 0.25
CA ASN A 89 4.61 0.80 -1.17
C ASN A 89 3.14 0.91 -1.67
N PRO A 90 2.34 1.82 -1.09
CA PRO A 90 0.89 1.86 -1.32
C PRO A 90 0.48 2.05 -2.79
N TYR A 91 1.37 2.54 -3.64
CA TYR A 91 1.11 2.86 -5.04
C TYR A 91 1.58 1.80 -6.04
N ASP A 92 2.34 0.79 -5.57
CA ASP A 92 2.88 -0.25 -6.44
C ASP A 92 1.77 -1.03 -7.14
N GLY A 93 1.88 -1.15 -8.47
CA GLY A 93 0.92 -1.88 -9.30
C GLY A 93 -0.44 -1.19 -9.48
N LEU A 94 -0.58 0.08 -9.09
CA LEU A 94 -1.78 0.87 -9.30
C LEU A 94 -1.67 1.80 -10.51
N ASP A 95 -2.77 1.97 -11.23
CA ASP A 95 -2.90 3.04 -12.23
C ASP A 95 -3.05 4.41 -11.56
N VAL A 96 -2.95 5.48 -12.37
CA VAL A 96 -2.98 6.87 -11.89
C VAL A 96 -4.28 7.22 -11.16
N ASP A 97 -5.41 6.69 -11.58
CA ASP A 97 -6.70 7.01 -10.97
C ASP A 97 -6.86 6.28 -9.63
N SER A 98 -6.42 5.02 -9.55
CA SER A 98 -6.34 4.26 -8.30
C SER A 98 -5.40 4.90 -7.28
N CYS A 99 -4.25 5.44 -7.71
CA CYS A 99 -3.36 6.22 -6.84
C CYS A 99 -4.06 7.46 -6.26
N ARG A 100 -4.77 8.23 -7.11
CA ARG A 100 -5.54 9.41 -6.67
C ARG A 100 -6.67 9.06 -5.71
N GLU A 101 -7.32 7.93 -5.92
CA GLU A 101 -8.35 7.43 -5.00
C GLU A 101 -7.75 7.07 -3.65
N LEU A 102 -6.63 6.35 -3.64
CA LEU A 102 -5.93 6.00 -2.41
C LEU A 102 -5.48 7.24 -1.63
N ASP A 103 -5.02 8.29 -2.32
CA ASP A 103 -4.70 9.58 -1.69
C ASP A 103 -5.92 10.23 -1.01
N ARG A 104 -7.09 10.20 -1.65
CA ARG A 104 -8.33 10.71 -1.05
C ARG A 104 -8.73 9.90 0.19
N VAL A 105 -8.61 8.59 0.10
CA VAL A 105 -8.84 7.69 1.24
C VAL A 105 -7.90 8.06 2.39
N ALA A 106 -6.60 8.13 2.15
CA ALA A 106 -5.59 8.46 3.16
C ALA A 106 -5.89 9.79 3.86
N GLN A 107 -6.23 10.84 3.09
CA GLN A 107 -6.64 12.13 3.65
C GLN A 107 -7.93 12.05 4.47
N GLY A 108 -8.90 11.26 4.02
CA GLY A 108 -10.14 11.00 4.75
C GLY A 108 -9.89 10.30 6.09
N LEU A 109 -8.97 9.34 6.11
CA LEU A 109 -8.56 8.61 7.30
C LEU A 109 -7.83 9.52 8.32
N GLN A 110 -6.90 10.35 7.84
CA GLN A 110 -6.21 11.32 8.70
C GLN A 110 -7.18 12.28 9.39
N LYS A 111 -8.21 12.76 8.68
CA LYS A 111 -9.28 13.62 9.27
C LYS A 111 -10.08 12.89 10.35
N ARG A 112 -10.12 11.56 10.34
CA ARG A 112 -10.76 10.71 11.34
C ARG A 112 -9.82 10.28 12.48
N GLY A 113 -8.60 10.84 12.51
CA GLY A 113 -7.59 10.53 13.53
C GLY A 113 -6.93 9.16 13.37
N ILE A 114 -6.97 8.58 12.16
CA ILE A 114 -6.20 7.38 11.85
C ILE A 114 -4.77 7.79 11.51
N GLU A 115 -3.81 7.21 12.19
CA GLU A 115 -2.39 7.43 11.94
C GLU A 115 -1.90 6.52 10.81
N LEU A 116 -1.27 7.14 9.81
CA LEU A 116 -0.74 6.43 8.64
C LEU A 116 0.77 6.56 8.61
N VAL A 117 1.46 5.44 8.58
CA VAL A 117 2.90 5.35 8.27
C VAL A 117 3.01 4.61 6.94
N ILE A 118 3.63 5.25 5.95
CA ILE A 118 3.90 4.63 4.67
C ILE A 118 5.38 4.42 4.47
N PHE A 119 5.76 3.26 3.97
CA PHE A 119 7.11 2.94 3.55
C PHE A 119 7.18 3.07 2.03
N LEU A 120 8.14 3.85 1.55
CA LEU A 120 8.32 4.12 0.13
C LEU A 120 9.77 3.82 -0.25
N THR A 121 9.96 3.18 -1.38
CA THR A 121 11.28 2.94 -1.98
C THR A 121 11.71 4.11 -2.88
N SER A 122 10.76 4.90 -3.36
CA SER A 122 11.01 6.05 -4.24
C SER A 122 10.57 7.37 -3.60
N ARG A 123 11.44 8.38 -3.67
CA ARG A 123 11.11 9.74 -3.25
C ARG A 123 10.05 10.42 -4.11
N HIS A 124 9.86 9.93 -5.33
CA HIS A 124 8.88 10.48 -6.27
C HIS A 124 7.45 10.15 -5.85
N ASP A 125 7.29 9.09 -5.05
CA ASP A 125 6.00 8.60 -4.59
C ASP A 125 5.55 9.24 -3.27
N ILE A 126 6.34 10.19 -2.72
CA ILE A 126 5.96 10.89 -1.48
C ILE A 126 4.70 11.74 -1.73
N PRO A 127 3.56 11.36 -1.11
CA PRO A 127 2.29 12.01 -1.40
C PRO A 127 2.21 13.42 -0.81
N GLY A 128 1.37 14.26 -1.42
CA GLY A 128 1.18 15.64 -0.98
C GLY A 128 0.62 15.78 0.43
N TRP A 129 -0.16 14.81 0.89
CA TRP A 129 -0.78 14.78 2.22
C TRP A 129 0.16 14.32 3.34
N CYS A 130 1.34 13.80 3.04
CA CYS A 130 2.33 13.41 4.02
C CYS A 130 2.77 14.63 4.85
N THR A 131 2.75 14.52 6.17
CA THR A 131 3.11 15.60 7.09
C THR A 131 4.57 15.56 7.50
N HIS A 132 5.10 14.36 7.77
CA HIS A 132 6.46 14.13 8.24
C HIS A 132 7.13 13.04 7.42
N ILE A 133 8.46 13.11 7.32
CA ILE A 133 9.27 12.14 6.62
C ILE A 133 10.43 11.72 7.52
N ALA A 134 10.70 10.41 7.56
CA ALA A 134 11.96 9.85 8.02
C ALA A 134 12.67 9.21 6.81
N TYR A 135 13.85 9.72 6.48
CA TYR A 135 14.69 9.18 5.42
C TYR A 135 15.71 8.21 6.01
N ILE A 136 15.62 6.96 5.58
CA ILE A 136 16.49 5.87 6.04
C ILE A 136 17.59 5.66 5.00
N LYS A 137 18.83 5.59 5.47
CA LYS A 137 20.00 5.29 4.67
C LYS A 137 20.94 4.40 5.47
N ASP A 138 21.49 3.37 4.84
CA ASP A 138 22.47 2.44 5.44
C ASP A 138 21.98 1.89 6.81
N GLY A 139 20.69 1.53 6.90
CA GLY A 139 20.06 0.95 8.08
C GLY A 139 19.78 1.94 9.23
N SER A 140 19.99 3.25 9.04
CA SER A 140 19.77 4.26 10.06
C SER A 140 18.93 5.44 9.55
N VAL A 141 18.29 6.17 10.47
CA VAL A 141 17.55 7.40 10.13
C VAL A 141 18.54 8.53 9.86
N ALA A 142 18.75 8.85 8.59
CA ALA A 142 19.67 9.89 8.15
C ALA A 142 19.08 11.31 8.27
N LEU A 143 17.76 11.45 8.02
CA LEU A 143 17.03 12.72 8.13
C LEU A 143 15.62 12.43 8.65
N GLN A 144 15.09 13.32 9.50
CA GLN A 144 13.68 13.27 9.89
C GLN A 144 13.15 14.69 10.14
N GLY A 145 11.86 14.88 9.94
CA GLY A 145 11.21 16.17 10.16
C GLY A 145 9.97 16.35 9.32
N THR A 146 9.51 17.59 9.22
CA THR A 146 8.37 17.91 8.36
C THR A 146 8.68 17.61 6.88
N ARG A 147 7.64 17.30 6.10
CA ARG A 147 7.79 17.05 4.66
C ARG A 147 8.57 18.14 3.94
N LYS A 148 8.32 19.43 4.28
CA LYS A 148 9.01 20.57 3.64
C LYS A 148 10.52 20.56 3.93
N GLN A 149 10.90 20.32 5.19
CA GLN A 149 12.31 20.29 5.61
C GLN A 149 13.07 19.16 4.95
N VAL A 150 12.55 17.94 5.05
CA VAL A 150 13.25 16.75 4.54
C VAL A 150 13.29 16.72 3.01
N SER A 151 12.19 17.06 2.33
CA SER A 151 12.17 17.12 0.85
C SER A 151 13.14 18.18 0.31
N GLY A 152 13.32 19.31 1.01
CA GLY A 152 14.31 20.32 0.65
C GLY A 152 15.75 19.80 0.78
N ALA A 153 16.06 19.15 1.90
CA ALA A 153 17.39 18.58 2.16
C ALA A 153 17.76 17.46 1.18
N ILE A 154 16.80 16.58 0.86
CA ILE A 154 17.02 15.49 -0.14
C ILE A 154 17.32 16.07 -1.51
N LYS A 155 16.62 17.13 -1.95
CA LYS A 155 16.88 17.80 -3.23
C LYS A 155 18.28 18.42 -3.30
N GLN A 156 18.73 19.06 -2.24
CA GLN A 156 20.07 19.65 -2.17
C GLN A 156 21.17 18.60 -2.21
N ASN A 157 21.01 17.49 -1.49
CA ASN A 157 21.98 16.39 -1.46
C ASN A 157 22.02 15.59 -2.78
N SER A 158 20.93 15.52 -3.55
CA SER A 158 20.90 14.85 -4.85
C SER A 158 21.50 15.68 -5.98
N ALA A 159 21.58 17.00 -5.84
CA ALA A 159 22.33 17.86 -6.76
C ALA A 159 23.86 17.70 -6.60
N ALA A 160 24.31 17.18 -5.43
CA ALA A 160 25.73 16.99 -5.13
C ALA A 160 26.27 15.57 -5.42
N ARG A 161 25.41 14.59 -5.71
CA ARG A 161 25.80 13.22 -6.08
C ARG A 161 24.85 12.70 -7.16
N GLN A 162 25.40 12.44 -8.37
CA GLN A 162 24.75 11.60 -9.36
C GLN A 162 24.52 10.23 -8.71
N TRP A 163 23.25 9.85 -8.56
CA TRP A 163 22.86 8.54 -8.06
C TRP A 163 22.98 7.55 -9.22
N SER A 164 23.91 6.59 -9.11
CA SER A 164 23.99 5.49 -10.08
C SER A 164 22.87 4.49 -9.83
N PRO A 165 22.07 4.13 -10.84
CA PRO A 165 21.05 3.08 -10.68
C PRO A 165 21.71 1.74 -10.33
N VAL A 166 21.03 0.89 -9.57
CA VAL A 166 21.48 -0.46 -9.14
C VAL A 166 21.89 -1.35 -10.33
N SER A 167 21.47 -1.03 -11.57
CA SER A 167 21.89 -1.69 -12.80
C SER A 167 23.39 -1.54 -13.14
N GLU A 168 24.07 -0.49 -12.64
CA GLU A 168 25.51 -0.30 -12.89
C GLU A 168 26.38 -1.12 -11.92
N ILE A 169 25.88 -1.44 -10.74
CA ILE A 169 26.61 -2.24 -9.75
C ILE A 169 26.79 -3.68 -10.25
N LYS A 170 25.73 -4.26 -10.87
CA LYS A 170 25.82 -5.62 -11.44
C LYS A 170 26.71 -5.73 -12.68
N ALA A 171 26.94 -4.64 -13.39
CA ALA A 171 27.83 -4.62 -14.55
C ALA A 171 29.31 -4.52 -14.12
N ALA A 172 29.62 -3.89 -13.00
CA ALA A 172 30.97 -3.80 -12.45
C ALA A 172 31.44 -5.13 -11.83
N GLU A 173 30.57 -5.80 -11.08
CA GLU A 173 30.89 -7.14 -10.52
C GLU A 173 31.09 -8.21 -11.59
N ALA A 174 30.34 -8.15 -12.70
CA ALA A 174 30.49 -9.09 -13.81
C ALA A 174 31.76 -8.85 -14.66
N ALA A 175 32.39 -7.69 -14.55
CA ALA A 175 33.63 -7.37 -15.27
C ALA A 175 34.89 -7.81 -14.50
N GLU A 176 34.82 -7.94 -13.19
CA GLU A 176 35.95 -8.41 -12.36
C GLU A 176 36.08 -9.95 -12.31
N GLU A 177 35.08 -10.72 -12.75
CA GLU A 177 35.13 -12.19 -12.81
C GLU A 177 35.75 -12.75 -14.13
N ILE A 178 36.21 -11.88 -15.07
CA ILE A 178 36.73 -12.31 -16.38
C ILE A 178 38.25 -11.95 -16.58
N GLU A 179 38.94 -11.54 -15.56
CA GLU A 179 40.40 -11.49 -15.50
C GLU A 179 40.94 -12.55 -14.54
#